data_4945d1010dc138c8971ad1b99ad8e0b3
#
_entry.id   4945d1010dc138c8971ad1b99ad8e0b3
#
_cell.length_a   1.000
_cell.length_b   1.000
_cell.length_c   1.000
_cell.angle_alpha   90.00
_cell.angle_beta   90.00
_cell.angle_gamma   90.00
#
_symmetry.space_group_name_H-M   'P 1'
#
loop_
_entity.id
_entity.type
_entity.pdbx_description
1 polymer ?
#
loop_
_entity_poly.entity_id
_entity_poly.type
_entity_poly.pdbx_seq_one_letter_code
_entity_poly.pdbx_strand_id
1 'polypeptide(L)'
;MGFFATIGRGWQMSKLSMSVVRKDPELMVYMIISGVMSMATFVAIAIPSVMEMTWAVDSTGAFTPAYLGLTFAGYMLVSIFVVFWNCAIVANANIRLSGGDPSFSDGFKAALSRLPIIILWGLIAGTVGLLLKMLEGAARGSENGAMQALAFIVHLIGGLAWFVMSFFMLPHLIIEGKSVGESLKLSKDMFFKTWGEQITSGLGIGLIALLIGIPIVIITLALTVALGPIGLIFGAVGIAILLASVNAAEQVAVVALYHFAKTGQMPHLYQQAGMMTYSFGNASTV
;
A
#
# COMPACT_ATOMS: atom_id res chain seq x y z
N MET A 1 -19.92 19.65 -4.82
CA MET A 1 -19.05 19.99 -3.66
C MET A 1 -17.72 20.52 -4.20
N GLY A 2 -17.13 21.58 -3.60
CA GLY A 2 -15.91 22.19 -4.15
C GLY A 2 -14.67 21.34 -3.91
N PHE A 3 -13.70 21.40 -4.81
CA PHE A 3 -12.39 20.72 -4.78
C PHE A 3 -11.67 20.86 -3.41
N PHE A 4 -11.64 22.07 -2.85
CA PHE A 4 -11.03 22.32 -1.53
C PHE A 4 -11.72 21.59 -0.37
N ALA A 5 -13.04 21.40 -0.43
CA ALA A 5 -13.78 20.67 0.57
C ALA A 5 -13.43 19.16 0.55
N THR A 6 -13.13 18.60 -0.63
CA THR A 6 -12.71 17.21 -0.80
C THR A 6 -11.29 16.99 -0.25
N ILE A 7 -10.37 17.92 -0.53
CA ILE A 7 -9.01 17.90 0.04
C ILE A 7 -9.06 18.00 1.58
N GLY A 8 -9.88 18.91 2.12
CA GLY A 8 -10.05 19.09 3.56
C GLY A 8 -10.53 17.82 4.26
N ARG A 9 -11.45 17.07 3.65
CA ARG A 9 -11.93 15.79 4.18
C ARG A 9 -10.86 14.69 4.14
N GLY A 10 -10.14 14.57 3.01
CA GLY A 10 -9.02 13.65 2.90
C GLY A 10 -7.94 13.92 3.96
N TRP A 11 -7.64 15.20 4.21
CA TRP A 11 -6.71 15.62 5.27
C TRP A 11 -7.19 15.24 6.66
N GLN A 12 -8.47 15.47 6.96
CA GLN A 12 -9.09 15.09 8.23
C GLN A 12 -9.02 13.57 8.44
N MET A 13 -9.37 12.80 7.41
CA MET A 13 -9.28 11.34 7.45
C MET A 13 -7.86 10.86 7.72
N SER A 14 -6.88 11.41 7.03
CA SER A 14 -5.46 11.07 7.23
C SER A 14 -4.98 11.41 8.65
N LYS A 15 -5.38 12.57 9.21
CA LYS A 15 -5.07 12.92 10.60
C LYS A 15 -5.68 11.93 11.60
N LEU A 16 -6.92 11.52 11.41
CA LEU A 16 -7.60 10.58 12.30
C LEU A 16 -6.98 9.19 12.18
N SER A 17 -6.70 8.71 10.97
CA SER A 17 -5.99 7.45 10.76
C SER A 17 -4.60 7.45 11.40
N MET A 18 -3.87 8.57 11.27
CA MET A 18 -2.58 8.74 11.93
C MET A 18 -2.71 8.78 13.46
N SER A 19 -3.81 9.31 14.00
CA SER A 19 -4.07 9.28 15.46
C SER A 19 -4.28 7.85 15.97
N VAL A 20 -4.90 6.99 15.17
CA VAL A 20 -5.02 5.55 15.47
C VAL A 20 -3.64 4.89 15.50
N VAL A 21 -2.82 5.13 14.47
CA VAL A 21 -1.45 4.59 14.41
C VAL A 21 -0.59 5.04 15.59
N ARG A 22 -0.75 6.28 16.05
CA ARG A 22 -0.05 6.79 17.25
C ARG A 22 -0.55 6.14 18.54
N LYS A 23 -1.81 5.78 18.61
CA LYS A 23 -2.41 5.11 19.76
C LYS A 23 -2.02 3.63 19.81
N ASP A 24 -1.88 3.01 18.65
CA ASP A 24 -1.53 1.60 18.48
C ASP A 24 -0.19 1.48 17.72
N PRO A 25 0.95 1.67 18.38
CA PRO A 25 2.26 1.70 17.75
C PRO A 25 2.64 0.36 17.08
N GLU A 26 2.02 -0.75 17.46
CA GLU A 26 2.19 -2.05 16.82
C GLU A 26 1.80 -2.03 15.34
N LEU A 27 0.92 -1.13 14.90
CA LEU A 27 0.60 -0.95 13.48
C LEU A 27 1.83 -0.48 12.69
N MET A 28 2.69 0.36 13.30
CA MET A 28 3.96 0.75 12.70
C MET A 28 4.98 -0.39 12.72
N VAL A 29 4.99 -1.17 13.81
CA VAL A 29 5.92 -2.30 13.96
C VAL A 29 5.73 -3.30 12.83
N TYR A 30 4.50 -3.63 12.44
CA TYR A 30 4.24 -4.49 11.28
C TYR A 30 4.88 -3.97 9.99
N MET A 31 4.76 -2.66 9.73
CA MET A 31 5.37 -2.04 8.54
C MET A 31 6.89 -2.05 8.59
N ILE A 32 7.47 -1.80 9.76
CA ILE A 32 8.92 -1.85 9.95
C ILE A 32 9.44 -3.26 9.69
N ILE A 33 8.78 -4.29 10.25
CA ILE A 33 9.15 -5.68 10.02
C ILE A 33 9.03 -6.02 8.52
N SER A 34 7.92 -5.63 7.87
CA SER A 34 7.73 -5.79 6.43
C SER A 34 8.87 -5.17 5.63
N GLY A 35 9.25 -3.94 5.98
CA GLY A 35 10.34 -3.22 5.33
C GLY A 35 11.70 -3.89 5.52
N VAL A 36 12.01 -4.34 6.76
CA VAL A 36 13.26 -5.06 7.06
C VAL A 36 13.34 -6.38 6.30
N MET A 37 12.26 -7.18 6.28
CA MET A 37 12.22 -8.44 5.54
C MET A 37 12.36 -8.21 4.03
N SER A 38 11.70 -7.19 3.48
CA SER A 38 11.81 -6.82 2.07
C SER A 38 13.22 -6.35 1.72
N MET A 39 13.84 -5.52 2.56
CA MET A 39 15.21 -5.04 2.38
C MET A 39 16.22 -6.19 2.47
N ALA A 40 16.07 -7.09 3.43
CA ALA A 40 16.93 -8.28 3.54
C ALA A 40 16.85 -9.16 2.29
N THR A 41 15.63 -9.36 1.76
CA THR A 41 15.43 -10.11 0.51
C THR A 41 16.10 -9.39 -0.67
N PHE A 42 15.93 -8.06 -0.77
CA PHE A 42 16.55 -7.27 -1.82
C PHE A 42 18.08 -7.35 -1.76
N VAL A 43 18.67 -7.18 -0.57
CA VAL A 43 20.12 -7.29 -0.36
C VAL A 43 20.63 -8.70 -0.74
N ALA A 44 19.92 -9.75 -0.30
CA ALA A 44 20.30 -11.13 -0.64
C ALA A 44 20.31 -11.41 -2.15
N ILE A 45 19.37 -10.78 -2.90
CA ILE A 45 19.32 -10.87 -4.37
C ILE A 45 20.42 -10.04 -5.02
N ALA A 46 20.72 -8.85 -4.48
CA ALA A 46 21.69 -7.93 -5.06
C ALA A 46 23.15 -8.42 -4.91
N ILE A 47 23.49 -9.08 -3.80
CA ILE A 47 24.87 -9.52 -3.51
C ILE A 47 25.51 -10.32 -4.66
N PRO A 48 24.89 -11.37 -5.23
CA PRO A 48 25.52 -12.14 -6.31
C PRO A 48 25.84 -11.33 -7.56
N SER A 49 24.99 -10.36 -7.89
CA SER A 49 25.19 -9.48 -9.04
C SER A 49 26.29 -8.45 -8.77
N VAL A 50 26.32 -7.84 -7.58
CA VAL A 50 27.33 -6.85 -7.19
C VAL A 50 28.73 -7.49 -7.05
N MET A 51 28.79 -8.75 -6.60
CA MET A 51 30.03 -9.52 -6.49
C MET A 51 30.42 -10.21 -7.80
N GLU A 52 29.72 -9.95 -8.90
CA GLU A 52 29.98 -10.55 -10.24
C GLU A 52 30.15 -12.06 -10.21
N MET A 53 29.34 -12.73 -9.37
CA MET A 53 29.35 -14.20 -9.28
C MET A 53 28.99 -14.81 -10.64
N THR A 54 29.78 -15.75 -11.13
CA THR A 54 29.66 -16.34 -12.48
C THR A 54 28.31 -17.02 -12.76
N TRP A 55 27.59 -17.42 -11.72
CA TRP A 55 26.22 -17.93 -11.86
C TRP A 55 25.16 -16.82 -11.97
N ALA A 56 25.48 -15.58 -11.56
CA ALA A 56 24.57 -14.44 -11.62
C ALA A 56 24.80 -13.58 -12.87
N VAL A 57 26.06 -13.38 -13.23
CA VAL A 57 26.49 -12.55 -14.37
C VAL A 57 27.40 -13.38 -15.24
N ASP A 58 27.11 -13.43 -16.55
CA ASP A 58 27.94 -14.16 -17.52
C ASP A 58 29.19 -13.34 -17.93
N SER A 59 30.04 -13.94 -18.77
CA SER A 59 31.27 -13.30 -19.27
C SER A 59 31.04 -12.06 -20.13
N THR A 60 29.82 -11.78 -20.55
CA THR A 60 29.44 -10.59 -21.32
C THR A 60 28.87 -9.49 -20.42
N GLY A 61 28.71 -9.74 -19.10
CA GLY A 61 28.08 -8.83 -18.15
C GLY A 61 26.56 -8.92 -18.13
N ALA A 62 25.95 -9.90 -18.80
CA ALA A 62 24.50 -10.10 -18.81
C ALA A 62 24.07 -10.98 -17.63
N PHE A 63 22.85 -10.73 -17.12
CA PHE A 63 22.25 -11.56 -16.07
C PHE A 63 21.88 -12.94 -16.62
N THR A 64 22.28 -13.99 -15.88
CA THR A 64 21.97 -15.37 -16.25
C THR A 64 20.47 -15.66 -16.01
N PRO A 65 19.89 -16.66 -16.70
CA PRO A 65 18.52 -17.10 -16.44
C PRO A 65 18.28 -17.54 -14.99
N ALA A 66 19.28 -18.14 -14.34
CA ALA A 66 19.20 -18.54 -12.92
C ALA A 66 19.06 -17.33 -12.00
N TYR A 67 19.82 -16.27 -12.25
CA TYR A 67 19.71 -15.01 -11.49
C TYR A 67 18.39 -14.28 -11.74
N LEU A 68 17.92 -14.25 -12.97
CA LEU A 68 16.59 -13.71 -13.29
C LEU A 68 15.46 -14.46 -12.58
N GLY A 69 15.57 -15.80 -12.52
CA GLY A 69 14.66 -16.65 -11.74
C GLY A 69 14.69 -16.33 -10.24
N LEU A 70 15.88 -16.16 -9.65
CA LEU A 70 16.03 -15.74 -8.25
C LEU A 70 15.41 -14.37 -8.00
N THR A 71 15.67 -13.41 -8.88
CA THR A 71 15.12 -12.05 -8.78
C THR A 71 13.59 -12.07 -8.82
N PHE A 72 13.01 -12.86 -9.74
CA PHE A 72 11.57 -13.04 -9.81
C PHE A 72 11.01 -13.69 -8.53
N ALA A 73 11.62 -14.76 -8.04
CA ALA A 73 11.19 -15.41 -6.80
C ALA A 73 11.29 -14.49 -5.59
N GLY A 74 12.35 -13.71 -5.48
CA GLY A 74 12.50 -12.73 -4.41
C GLY A 74 11.47 -11.60 -4.50
N TYR A 75 11.15 -11.12 -5.70
CA TYR A 75 10.07 -10.14 -5.88
C TYR A 75 8.71 -10.68 -5.42
N MET A 76 8.39 -11.93 -5.75
CA MET A 76 7.18 -12.60 -5.28
C MET A 76 7.17 -12.75 -3.75
N LEU A 77 8.32 -13.10 -3.16
CA LEU A 77 8.46 -13.22 -1.71
C LEU A 77 8.23 -11.87 -1.01
N VAL A 78 8.80 -10.79 -1.53
CA VAL A 78 8.55 -9.42 -1.01
C VAL A 78 7.06 -9.07 -1.10
N SER A 79 6.40 -9.39 -2.20
CA SER A 79 4.96 -9.15 -2.35
C SER A 79 4.15 -9.90 -1.28
N ILE A 80 4.50 -11.16 -0.99
CA ILE A 80 3.86 -11.95 0.07
C ILE A 80 4.08 -11.30 1.45
N PHE A 81 5.30 -10.84 1.76
CA PHE A 81 5.59 -10.16 3.03
C PHE A 81 4.75 -8.90 3.20
N VAL A 82 4.71 -8.05 2.18
CA VAL A 82 3.93 -6.81 2.20
C VAL A 82 2.44 -7.12 2.42
N VAL A 83 1.89 -8.09 1.72
CA VAL A 83 0.48 -8.50 1.88
C VAL A 83 0.24 -9.06 3.28
N PHE A 84 1.11 -9.92 3.80
CA PHE A 84 0.96 -10.52 5.13
C PHE A 84 0.88 -9.46 6.24
N TRP A 85 1.82 -8.52 6.24
CA TRP A 85 1.85 -7.49 7.28
C TRP A 85 0.73 -6.46 7.12
N ASN A 86 0.32 -6.13 5.90
CA ASN A 86 -0.88 -5.33 5.67
C ASN A 86 -2.16 -6.03 6.18
N CYS A 87 -2.27 -7.35 6.04
CA CYS A 87 -3.35 -8.13 6.62
C CYS A 87 -3.37 -8.04 8.16
N ALA A 88 -2.21 -8.08 8.81
CA ALA A 88 -2.11 -7.91 10.26
C ALA A 88 -2.56 -6.51 10.70
N ILE A 89 -2.19 -5.46 9.96
CA ILE A 89 -2.66 -4.10 10.21
C ILE A 89 -4.17 -3.99 10.06
N VAL A 90 -4.74 -4.53 8.97
CA VAL A 90 -6.20 -4.51 8.73
C VAL A 90 -6.95 -5.19 9.85
N ALA A 91 -6.45 -6.33 10.37
CA ALA A 91 -7.06 -7.03 11.51
C ALA A 91 -7.06 -6.15 12.77
N ASN A 92 -5.92 -5.58 13.15
CA ASN A 92 -5.80 -4.71 14.32
C ASN A 92 -6.61 -3.41 14.16
N ALA A 93 -6.54 -2.78 12.99
CA ALA A 93 -7.35 -1.60 12.70
C ALA A 93 -8.85 -1.88 12.85
N ASN A 94 -9.32 -3.05 12.40
CA ASN A 94 -10.71 -3.46 12.58
C ASN A 94 -11.08 -3.60 14.06
N ILE A 95 -10.23 -4.20 14.90
CA ILE A 95 -10.47 -4.31 16.34
C ILE A 95 -10.56 -2.91 16.97
N ARG A 96 -9.58 -2.03 16.67
CA ARG A 96 -9.56 -0.65 17.22
C ARG A 96 -10.79 0.15 16.79
N LEU A 97 -11.15 0.10 15.52
CA LEU A 97 -12.27 0.86 14.98
C LEU A 97 -13.64 0.32 15.43
N SER A 98 -13.68 -0.93 15.89
CA SER A 98 -14.83 -1.55 16.53
C SER A 98 -14.89 -1.29 18.05
N GLY A 99 -13.97 -0.51 18.60
CA GLY A 99 -13.94 -0.14 20.02
C GLY A 99 -13.10 -1.06 20.92
N GLY A 100 -12.40 -2.03 20.35
CA GLY A 100 -11.49 -2.92 21.09
C GLY A 100 -10.10 -2.32 21.30
N ASP A 101 -9.25 -3.07 21.98
CA ASP A 101 -7.84 -2.76 22.23
C ASP A 101 -6.95 -3.86 21.62
N PRO A 102 -6.45 -3.68 20.39
CA PRO A 102 -5.68 -4.70 19.70
C PRO A 102 -4.28 -4.82 20.30
N SER A 103 -3.73 -6.03 20.26
CA SER A 103 -2.32 -6.29 20.53
C SER A 103 -1.58 -6.72 19.26
N PHE A 104 -0.24 -6.68 19.27
CA PHE A 104 0.57 -7.25 18.18
C PHE A 104 0.18 -8.71 17.87
N SER A 105 -0.06 -9.51 18.90
CA SER A 105 -0.42 -10.92 18.74
C SER A 105 -1.74 -11.12 17.97
N ASP A 106 -2.69 -10.22 18.09
CA ASP A 106 -4.02 -10.36 17.47
C ASP A 106 -3.93 -10.24 15.95
N GLY A 107 -3.29 -9.17 15.46
CA GLY A 107 -3.10 -8.99 14.02
C GLY A 107 -2.20 -10.08 13.41
N PHE A 108 -1.10 -10.43 14.10
CA PHE A 108 -0.21 -11.48 13.62
C PHE A 108 -0.93 -12.84 13.52
N LYS A 109 -1.69 -13.25 14.54
CA LYS A 109 -2.47 -14.48 14.53
C LYS A 109 -3.55 -14.47 13.46
N ALA A 110 -4.24 -13.33 13.28
CA ALA A 110 -5.25 -13.18 12.24
C ALA A 110 -4.64 -13.38 10.84
N ALA A 111 -3.50 -12.76 10.55
CA ALA A 111 -2.79 -12.96 9.29
C ALA A 111 -2.29 -14.40 9.14
N LEU A 112 -1.69 -14.97 10.19
CA LEU A 112 -1.16 -16.34 10.16
C LEU A 112 -2.28 -17.38 9.91
N SER A 113 -3.47 -17.20 10.48
CA SER A 113 -4.62 -18.08 10.26
C SER A 113 -5.10 -18.11 8.81
N ARG A 114 -4.73 -17.10 8.01
CA ARG A 114 -5.09 -16.95 6.60
C ARG A 114 -3.89 -17.06 5.65
N LEU A 115 -2.76 -17.58 6.15
CA LEU A 115 -1.50 -17.63 5.40
C LEU A 115 -1.62 -18.22 3.99
N PRO A 116 -2.31 -19.35 3.73
CA PRO A 116 -2.41 -19.90 2.37
C PRO A 116 -3.09 -18.93 1.39
N ILE A 117 -4.14 -18.23 1.85
CA ILE A 117 -4.88 -17.26 1.03
C ILE A 117 -4.04 -15.99 0.82
N ILE A 118 -3.29 -15.57 1.84
CA ILE A 118 -2.36 -14.43 1.77
C ILE A 118 -1.23 -14.72 0.78
N ILE A 119 -0.66 -15.91 0.78
CA ILE A 119 0.34 -16.32 -0.21
C ILE A 119 -0.23 -16.25 -1.61
N LEU A 120 -1.40 -16.84 -1.84
CA LEU A 120 -2.07 -16.79 -3.13
C LEU A 120 -2.31 -15.35 -3.60
N TRP A 121 -2.82 -14.49 -2.71
CA TRP A 121 -3.04 -13.08 -3.02
C TRP A 121 -1.74 -12.33 -3.27
N GLY A 122 -0.68 -12.57 -2.48
CA GLY A 122 0.64 -11.98 -2.66
C GLY A 122 1.25 -12.34 -4.01
N LEU A 123 1.11 -13.60 -4.46
CA LEU A 123 1.55 -14.03 -5.79
C LEU A 123 0.77 -13.33 -6.91
N ILE A 124 -0.55 -13.22 -6.79
CA ILE A 124 -1.38 -12.51 -7.77
C ILE A 124 -1.00 -11.02 -7.81
N ALA A 125 -0.91 -10.38 -6.64
CA ALA A 125 -0.57 -8.96 -6.54
C ALA A 125 0.83 -8.66 -7.08
N GLY A 126 1.81 -9.50 -6.76
CA GLY A 126 3.15 -9.41 -7.31
C GLY A 126 3.18 -9.58 -8.84
N THR A 127 2.45 -10.56 -9.36
CA THR A 127 2.38 -10.77 -10.81
C THR A 127 1.75 -9.58 -11.52
N VAL A 128 0.62 -9.07 -11.04
CA VAL A 128 -0.03 -7.89 -11.64
C VAL A 128 0.88 -6.66 -11.53
N GLY A 129 1.51 -6.44 -10.37
CA GLY A 129 2.46 -5.35 -10.19
C GLY A 129 3.64 -5.43 -11.17
N LEU A 130 4.18 -6.62 -11.40
CA LEU A 130 5.25 -6.83 -12.38
C LEU A 130 4.78 -6.54 -13.81
N LEU A 131 3.61 -7.04 -14.20
CA LEU A 131 3.03 -6.78 -15.53
C LEU A 131 2.81 -5.28 -15.77
N LEU A 132 2.29 -4.55 -14.78
CA LEU A 132 2.11 -3.10 -14.86
C LEU A 132 3.47 -2.38 -15.02
N LYS A 133 4.51 -2.82 -14.29
CA LYS A 133 5.87 -2.27 -14.47
C LYS A 133 6.47 -2.59 -15.83
N MET A 134 6.24 -3.77 -16.37
CA MET A 134 6.70 -4.13 -17.73
C MET A 134 6.02 -3.26 -18.78
N LEU A 135 4.72 -2.98 -18.65
CA LEU A 135 4.00 -2.05 -19.53
C LEU A 135 4.55 -0.63 -19.43
N GLU A 136 4.85 -0.16 -18.22
CA GLU A 136 5.49 1.16 -18.02
C GLU A 136 6.87 1.22 -18.67
N GLY A 137 7.69 0.17 -18.52
CA GLY A 137 9.00 0.06 -19.14
C GLY A 137 8.92 0.05 -20.67
N ALA A 138 7.99 -0.69 -21.25
CA ALA A 138 7.75 -0.72 -22.69
C ALA A 138 7.28 0.64 -23.23
N ALA A 139 6.47 1.38 -22.45
CA ALA A 139 6.06 2.73 -22.80
C ALA A 139 7.25 3.68 -22.90
N ARG A 140 8.18 3.61 -21.93
CA ARG A 140 9.35 4.49 -21.87
C ARG A 140 10.44 4.13 -22.88
N GLY A 141 10.58 2.86 -23.23
CA GLY A 141 11.64 2.34 -24.12
C GLY A 141 11.32 2.39 -25.62
N SER A 142 10.10 2.73 -26.02
CA SER A 142 9.72 2.80 -27.43
C SER A 142 10.12 4.14 -28.04
N GLU A 143 10.77 4.12 -29.22
CA GLU A 143 11.03 5.33 -30.00
C GLU A 143 9.79 5.85 -30.74
N ASN A 144 8.73 5.00 -30.85
CA ASN A 144 7.48 5.37 -31.51
C ASN A 144 6.52 6.03 -30.52
N GLY A 145 6.27 7.33 -30.68
CA GLY A 145 5.38 8.10 -29.80
C GLY A 145 3.96 7.58 -29.71
N ALA A 146 3.41 6.98 -30.78
CA ALA A 146 2.08 6.36 -30.74
C ALA A 146 2.07 5.09 -29.86
N MET A 147 3.11 4.28 -29.90
CA MET A 147 3.27 3.12 -29.05
C MET A 147 3.47 3.52 -27.58
N GLN A 148 4.25 4.58 -27.30
CA GLN A 148 4.38 5.14 -25.97
C GLN A 148 3.03 5.57 -25.40
N ALA A 149 2.24 6.32 -26.19
CA ALA A 149 0.91 6.78 -25.77
C ALA A 149 -0.05 5.59 -25.51
N LEU A 150 -0.07 4.58 -26.37
CA LEU A 150 -0.88 3.39 -26.18
C LEU A 150 -0.49 2.63 -24.92
N ALA A 151 0.80 2.36 -24.72
CA ALA A 151 1.28 1.65 -23.53
C ALA A 151 1.01 2.45 -22.24
N PHE A 152 1.11 3.78 -22.27
CA PHE A 152 0.72 4.65 -21.16
C PHE A 152 -0.78 4.54 -20.84
N ILE A 153 -1.65 4.57 -21.86
CA ILE A 153 -3.10 4.44 -21.68
C ILE A 153 -3.44 3.06 -21.08
N VAL A 154 -2.85 2.00 -21.60
CA VAL A 154 -3.05 0.64 -21.09
C VAL A 154 -2.57 0.50 -19.64
N HIS A 155 -1.41 1.07 -19.32
CA HIS A 155 -0.89 1.11 -17.96
C HIS A 155 -1.83 1.88 -17.01
N LEU A 156 -2.32 3.04 -17.42
CA LEU A 156 -3.22 3.87 -16.63
C LEU A 156 -4.56 3.15 -16.36
N ILE A 157 -5.18 2.61 -17.41
CA ILE A 157 -6.45 1.88 -17.29
C ILE A 157 -6.28 0.61 -16.46
N GLY A 158 -5.22 -0.16 -16.71
CA GLY A 158 -4.89 -1.38 -15.97
C GLY A 158 -4.62 -1.09 -14.49
N GLY A 159 -3.86 -0.04 -14.20
CA GLY A 159 -3.58 0.41 -12.84
C GLY A 159 -4.85 0.87 -12.10
N LEU A 160 -5.72 1.63 -12.76
CA LEU A 160 -7.00 2.06 -12.17
C LEU A 160 -7.93 0.87 -11.92
N ALA A 161 -8.06 -0.04 -12.88
CA ALA A 161 -8.86 -1.25 -12.71
C ALA A 161 -8.32 -2.10 -11.55
N TRP A 162 -7.01 -2.26 -11.46
CA TRP A 162 -6.36 -2.96 -10.36
C TRP A 162 -6.60 -2.28 -9.01
N PHE A 163 -6.47 -0.95 -8.94
CA PHE A 163 -6.77 -0.18 -7.74
C PHE A 163 -8.19 -0.42 -7.24
N VAL A 164 -9.19 -0.30 -8.12
CA VAL A 164 -10.60 -0.53 -7.77
C VAL A 164 -10.83 -1.95 -7.26
N MET A 165 -10.27 -2.95 -7.95
CA MET A 165 -10.43 -4.36 -7.56
C MET A 165 -9.73 -4.71 -6.25
N SER A 166 -8.60 -4.08 -5.93
CA SER A 166 -7.79 -4.38 -4.76
C SER A 166 -8.09 -3.51 -3.54
N PHE A 167 -8.85 -2.42 -3.68
CA PHE A 167 -9.04 -1.40 -2.64
C PHE A 167 -9.59 -1.98 -1.32
N PHE A 168 -10.66 -2.76 -1.37
CA PHE A 168 -11.23 -3.43 -0.20
C PHE A 168 -10.86 -4.91 -0.10
N MET A 169 -9.86 -5.33 -0.86
CA MET A 169 -9.46 -6.75 -0.91
C MET A 169 -9.11 -7.30 0.47
N LEU A 170 -8.23 -6.60 1.20
CA LEU A 170 -7.74 -7.06 2.49
C LEU A 170 -8.83 -7.10 3.58
N PRO A 171 -9.72 -6.09 3.72
CA PRO A 171 -10.88 -6.21 4.59
C PRO A 171 -11.74 -7.44 4.32
N HIS A 172 -12.12 -7.71 3.07
CA HIS A 172 -12.91 -8.91 2.75
C HIS A 172 -12.16 -10.21 3.05
N LEU A 173 -10.85 -10.23 2.76
CA LEU A 173 -10.02 -11.42 2.96
C LEU A 173 -9.80 -11.73 4.45
N ILE A 174 -9.55 -10.72 5.28
CA ILE A 174 -9.18 -10.89 6.70
C ILE A 174 -10.38 -10.77 7.64
N ILE A 175 -11.23 -9.76 7.46
CA ILE A 175 -12.35 -9.49 8.37
C ILE A 175 -13.50 -10.46 8.08
N GLU A 176 -13.85 -10.67 6.81
CA GLU A 176 -14.93 -11.56 6.41
C GLU A 176 -14.49 -13.00 6.12
N GLY A 177 -13.20 -13.23 5.99
CA GLY A 177 -12.64 -14.56 5.72
C GLY A 177 -12.95 -15.10 4.34
N LYS A 178 -13.17 -14.24 3.35
CA LYS A 178 -13.51 -14.59 1.99
C LYS A 178 -12.33 -15.19 1.21
N SER A 179 -12.61 -15.93 0.15
CA SER A 179 -11.61 -16.38 -0.82
C SER A 179 -11.08 -15.20 -1.64
N VAL A 180 -9.94 -15.38 -2.35
CA VAL A 180 -9.34 -14.33 -3.19
C VAL A 180 -10.32 -13.87 -4.28
N GLY A 181 -10.96 -14.80 -4.99
CA GLY A 181 -11.89 -14.46 -6.07
C GLY A 181 -13.15 -13.72 -5.57
N GLU A 182 -13.71 -14.15 -4.45
CA GLU A 182 -14.84 -13.46 -3.82
C GLU A 182 -14.44 -12.07 -3.33
N SER A 183 -13.29 -11.94 -2.68
CA SER A 183 -12.80 -10.66 -2.15
C SER A 183 -12.58 -9.64 -3.28
N LEU A 184 -12.03 -10.05 -4.43
CA LEU A 184 -11.88 -9.19 -5.60
C LEU A 184 -13.23 -8.70 -6.14
N LYS A 185 -14.20 -9.62 -6.27
CA LYS A 185 -15.55 -9.27 -6.75
C LYS A 185 -16.23 -8.31 -5.79
N LEU A 186 -16.23 -8.64 -4.49
CA LEU A 186 -16.85 -7.82 -3.46
C LEU A 186 -16.17 -6.46 -3.33
N SER A 187 -14.84 -6.39 -3.43
CA SER A 187 -14.09 -5.12 -3.42
C SER A 187 -14.54 -4.21 -4.55
N LYS A 188 -14.59 -4.74 -5.79
CA LYS A 188 -15.07 -4.00 -6.95
C LYS A 188 -16.51 -3.51 -6.77
N ASP A 189 -17.42 -4.41 -6.39
CA ASP A 189 -18.84 -4.11 -6.25
C ASP A 189 -19.08 -3.07 -5.14
N MET A 190 -18.40 -3.20 -4.00
CA MET A 190 -18.44 -2.24 -2.90
C MET A 190 -17.87 -0.89 -3.30
N PHE A 191 -16.75 -0.85 -4.03
CA PHE A 191 -16.13 0.38 -4.51
C PHE A 191 -17.09 1.16 -5.41
N PHE A 192 -17.65 0.53 -6.43
CA PHE A 192 -18.59 1.18 -7.35
C PHE A 192 -19.89 1.59 -6.67
N LYS A 193 -20.43 0.78 -5.76
CA LYS A 193 -21.63 1.13 -4.99
C LYS A 193 -21.42 2.37 -4.13
N THR A 194 -20.22 2.56 -3.58
CA THR A 194 -19.94 3.62 -2.61
C THR A 194 -19.44 4.90 -3.29
N TRP A 195 -18.62 4.77 -4.35
CA TRP A 195 -17.93 5.92 -4.97
C TRP A 195 -18.00 5.96 -6.50
N GLY A 196 -18.82 5.11 -7.14
CA GLY A 196 -18.88 5.04 -8.60
C GLY A 196 -19.13 6.37 -9.31
N GLU A 197 -19.87 7.28 -8.68
CA GLU A 197 -20.14 8.61 -9.19
C GLU A 197 -19.05 9.67 -8.82
N GLN A 198 -18.12 9.34 -7.91
CA GLN A 198 -17.18 10.29 -7.32
C GLN A 198 -15.69 10.03 -7.67
N ILE A 199 -15.40 9.06 -8.51
CA ILE A 199 -14.02 8.69 -8.91
C ILE A 199 -13.23 9.87 -9.50
N THR A 200 -13.90 10.88 -10.00
CA THR A 200 -13.30 12.08 -10.61
C THR A 200 -12.63 13.03 -9.62
N SER A 201 -12.84 12.88 -8.30
CA SER A 201 -12.31 13.80 -7.27
C SER A 201 -11.14 13.25 -6.42
N GLY A 202 -10.60 12.06 -6.75
CA GLY A 202 -9.66 11.29 -5.91
C GLY A 202 -8.19 11.73 -5.87
N LEU A 203 -7.83 12.94 -6.31
CA LEU A 203 -6.43 13.43 -6.32
C LEU A 203 -5.85 13.84 -4.94
N GLY A 204 -6.64 13.72 -3.85
CA GLY A 204 -6.27 14.29 -2.54
C GLY A 204 -5.14 13.56 -1.80
N ILE A 205 -5.06 12.23 -1.90
CA ILE A 205 -4.12 11.42 -1.09
C ILE A 205 -2.68 11.58 -1.57
N GLY A 206 -2.45 11.61 -2.89
CA GLY A 206 -1.13 11.84 -3.46
C GLY A 206 -0.53 13.21 -3.10
N LEU A 207 -1.38 14.24 -3.01
CA LEU A 207 -0.97 15.59 -2.64
C LEU A 207 -0.50 15.66 -1.17
N ILE A 208 -1.14 14.92 -0.28
CA ILE A 208 -0.76 14.84 1.14
C ILE A 208 0.59 14.13 1.29
N ALA A 209 0.79 13.01 0.59
CA ALA A 209 2.07 12.30 0.58
C ALA A 209 3.22 13.20 0.07
N LEU A 210 2.96 14.03 -0.94
CA LEU A 210 3.92 14.97 -1.51
C LEU A 210 4.24 16.12 -0.53
N LEU A 211 3.22 16.69 0.14
CA LEU A 211 3.39 17.76 1.14
C LEU A 211 4.19 17.29 2.38
N ILE A 212 4.09 16.01 2.76
CA ILE A 212 4.86 15.44 3.87
C ILE A 212 6.24 15.00 3.37
N GLY A 213 6.34 14.45 2.16
CA GLY A 213 7.58 13.93 1.59
C GLY A 213 8.64 15.00 1.31
N ILE A 214 8.22 16.16 0.77
CA ILE A 214 9.15 17.26 0.44
C ILE A 214 9.96 17.74 1.65
N PRO A 215 9.35 18.10 2.81
CA PRO A 215 10.11 18.51 4.00
C PRO A 215 11.11 17.45 4.45
N ILE A 216 10.80 16.17 4.33
CA ILE A 216 11.70 15.09 4.77
C ILE A 216 12.89 14.96 3.86
N VAL A 217 12.70 15.04 2.54
CA VAL A 217 13.82 15.06 1.58
C VAL A 217 14.73 16.26 1.88
N ILE A 218 14.17 17.44 2.14
CA ILE A 218 14.94 18.65 2.47
C ILE A 218 15.73 18.45 3.76
N ILE A 219 15.09 17.92 4.82
CA ILE A 219 15.77 17.66 6.11
C ILE A 219 16.87 16.60 5.92
N THR A 220 16.61 15.54 5.15
CA THR A 220 17.62 14.50 4.84
C THR A 220 18.83 15.09 4.13
N LEU A 221 18.60 15.94 3.13
CA LEU A 221 19.67 16.63 2.41
C LEU A 221 20.46 17.55 3.34
N ALA A 222 19.78 18.33 4.18
CA ALA A 222 20.43 19.22 5.15
C ALA A 222 21.28 18.43 6.16
N LEU A 223 20.76 17.32 6.68
CA LEU A 223 21.49 16.43 7.58
C LEU A 223 22.69 15.78 6.88
N THR A 224 22.57 15.43 5.61
CA THR A 224 23.68 14.86 4.84
C THR A 224 24.79 15.88 4.62
N VAL A 225 24.44 17.12 4.34
CA VAL A 225 25.43 18.22 4.21
C VAL A 225 26.12 18.49 5.56
N ALA A 226 25.38 18.47 6.68
CA ALA A 226 25.90 18.79 8.00
C ALA A 226 26.72 17.65 8.63
N LEU A 227 26.32 16.39 8.44
CA LEU A 227 26.85 15.21 9.14
C LEU A 227 27.53 14.20 8.20
N GLY A 228 27.64 14.51 6.89
CA GLY A 228 28.21 13.60 5.90
C GLY A 228 27.42 12.29 5.78
N PRO A 229 28.09 11.13 5.58
CA PRO A 229 27.41 9.83 5.41
C PRO A 229 26.53 9.44 6.60
N ILE A 230 26.81 9.92 7.80
CA ILE A 230 25.99 9.68 9.00
C ILE A 230 24.61 10.35 8.85
N GLY A 231 24.54 11.52 8.23
CA GLY A 231 23.28 12.20 7.93
C GLY A 231 22.37 11.40 6.99
N LEU A 232 22.94 10.66 6.04
CA LEU A 232 22.19 9.74 5.16
C LEU A 232 21.52 8.62 5.97
N ILE A 233 22.20 8.06 6.97
CA ILE A 233 21.63 6.98 7.80
C ILE A 233 20.45 7.50 8.61
N PHE A 234 20.58 8.66 9.28
CA PHE A 234 19.48 9.27 10.02
C PHE A 234 18.31 9.64 9.09
N GLY A 235 18.62 10.18 7.90
CA GLY A 235 17.62 10.48 6.90
C GLY A 235 16.87 9.23 6.41
N ALA A 236 17.58 8.16 6.11
CA ALA A 236 16.99 6.89 5.68
C ALA A 236 16.07 6.28 6.75
N VAL A 237 16.51 6.28 8.02
CA VAL A 237 15.68 5.81 9.15
C VAL A 237 14.44 6.68 9.32
N GLY A 238 14.59 8.00 9.25
CA GLY A 238 13.45 8.93 9.35
C GLY A 238 12.43 8.72 8.23
N ILE A 239 12.91 8.56 6.99
CA ILE A 239 12.06 8.24 5.82
C ILE A 239 11.37 6.89 6.01
N ALA A 240 12.07 5.86 6.48
CA ALA A 240 11.49 4.54 6.70
C ALA A 240 10.36 4.58 7.74
N ILE A 241 10.57 5.26 8.87
CA ILE A 241 9.54 5.43 9.91
C ILE A 241 8.32 6.20 9.37
N LEU A 242 8.56 7.24 8.57
CA LEU A 242 7.46 7.99 7.99
C LEU A 242 6.67 7.14 6.99
N LEU A 243 7.34 6.45 6.06
CA LEU A 243 6.67 5.59 5.09
C LEU A 243 5.88 4.49 5.80
N ALA A 244 6.44 3.90 6.87
CA ALA A 244 5.75 2.93 7.70
C ALA A 244 4.49 3.53 8.34
N SER A 245 4.58 4.75 8.88
CA SER A 245 3.45 5.43 9.52
C SER A 245 2.35 5.80 8.51
N VAL A 246 2.72 6.31 7.34
CA VAL A 246 1.79 6.67 6.27
C VAL A 246 1.07 5.43 5.75
N ASN A 247 1.81 4.35 5.48
CA ASN A 247 1.23 3.11 4.98
C ASN A 247 0.28 2.47 6.00
N ALA A 248 0.64 2.45 7.29
CA ALA A 248 -0.24 1.99 8.36
C ALA A 248 -1.51 2.85 8.44
N ALA A 249 -1.39 4.18 8.34
CA ALA A 249 -2.53 5.08 8.35
C ALA A 249 -3.44 4.90 7.13
N GLU A 250 -2.89 4.59 5.96
CA GLU A 250 -3.67 4.24 4.76
C GLU A 250 -4.50 2.97 4.99
N GLN A 251 -3.93 1.91 5.57
CA GLN A 251 -4.69 0.69 5.88
C GLN A 251 -5.79 0.96 6.91
N VAL A 252 -5.53 1.78 7.93
CA VAL A 252 -6.56 2.22 8.89
C VAL A 252 -7.68 2.98 8.18
N ALA A 253 -7.35 3.89 7.26
CA ALA A 253 -8.31 4.63 6.46
C ALA A 253 -9.16 3.68 5.60
N VAL A 254 -8.54 2.70 4.94
CA VAL A 254 -9.26 1.69 4.13
C VAL A 254 -10.25 0.90 4.99
N VAL A 255 -9.87 0.49 6.21
CA VAL A 255 -10.79 -0.20 7.13
C VAL A 255 -11.92 0.71 7.58
N ALA A 256 -11.65 1.99 7.87
CA ALA A 256 -12.70 2.96 8.22
C ALA A 256 -13.71 3.15 7.07
N LEU A 257 -13.21 3.27 5.84
CA LEU A 257 -14.03 3.36 4.63
C LEU A 257 -14.80 2.07 4.35
N TYR A 258 -14.21 0.92 4.65
CA TYR A 258 -14.89 -0.38 4.56
C TYR A 258 -16.08 -0.45 5.52
N HIS A 259 -15.91 -0.03 6.78
CA HIS A 259 -17.04 0.07 7.73
C HIS A 259 -18.13 1.00 7.21
N PHE A 260 -17.75 2.17 6.69
CA PHE A 260 -18.70 3.11 6.09
C PHE A 260 -19.44 2.50 4.88
N ALA A 261 -18.72 1.86 3.96
CA ALA A 261 -19.30 1.24 2.78
C ALA A 261 -20.29 0.12 3.13
N LYS A 262 -20.07 -0.58 4.25
CA LYS A 262 -20.88 -1.69 4.73
C LYS A 262 -22.11 -1.24 5.52
N THR A 263 -21.96 -0.22 6.35
CA THR A 263 -22.98 0.18 7.36
C THR A 263 -23.65 1.52 7.05
N GLY A 264 -23.10 2.32 6.12
CA GLY A 264 -23.48 3.71 5.89
C GLY A 264 -22.99 4.68 6.97
N GLN A 265 -22.24 4.21 7.95
CA GLN A 265 -21.74 5.02 9.08
C GLN A 265 -20.23 4.88 9.24
N MET A 266 -19.56 5.99 9.51
CA MET A 266 -18.15 5.96 9.88
C MET A 266 -17.96 5.35 11.27
N PRO A 267 -16.82 4.73 11.58
CA PRO A 267 -16.49 4.30 12.94
C PRO A 267 -16.59 5.45 13.95
N HIS A 268 -16.96 5.15 15.20
CA HIS A 268 -17.26 6.13 16.23
C HIS A 268 -16.17 7.21 16.41
N LEU A 269 -14.90 6.81 16.34
CA LEU A 269 -13.76 7.73 16.41
C LEU A 269 -13.80 8.83 15.33
N TYR A 270 -14.23 8.48 14.13
CA TYR A 270 -14.36 9.42 13.02
C TYR A 270 -15.63 10.28 13.16
N GLN A 271 -16.72 9.72 13.69
CA GLN A 271 -17.96 10.46 13.95
C GLN A 271 -17.73 11.55 15.01
N GLN A 272 -17.01 11.24 16.10
CA GLN A 272 -16.65 12.23 17.13
C GLN A 272 -15.83 13.41 16.60
N ALA A 273 -15.05 13.19 15.54
CA ALA A 273 -14.31 14.26 14.86
C ALA A 273 -15.13 15.01 13.81
N GLY A 274 -16.44 14.80 13.75
CA GLY A 274 -17.35 15.48 12.82
C GLY A 274 -17.39 14.87 11.42
N MET A 275 -16.82 13.69 11.20
CA MET A 275 -16.88 12.96 9.92
C MET A 275 -18.14 12.09 9.90
N MET A 276 -19.29 12.71 9.68
CA MET A 276 -20.57 12.03 9.55
C MET A 276 -20.83 11.55 8.12
N THR A 277 -21.86 10.70 7.93
CA THR A 277 -22.29 10.05 6.68
C THR A 277 -22.35 10.94 5.44
N TYR A 278 -22.65 12.22 5.59
CA TYR A 278 -22.73 13.19 4.48
C TYR A 278 -21.38 13.59 3.88
N SER A 279 -20.28 13.17 4.46
CA SER A 279 -18.94 13.61 4.04
C SER A 279 -18.41 12.88 2.81
N PHE A 280 -18.94 11.71 2.46
CA PHE A 280 -18.34 10.83 1.45
C PHE A 280 -19.27 10.43 0.28
N GLY A 281 -20.44 10.99 0.19
CA GLY A 281 -21.42 10.68 -0.85
C GLY A 281 -22.78 10.37 -0.26
N ASN A 282 -23.81 10.52 -1.07
CA ASN A 282 -25.15 10.09 -0.70
C ASN A 282 -25.12 8.55 -0.58
N ALA A 283 -24.94 8.04 0.63
CA ALA A 283 -25.42 6.71 0.93
C ALA A 283 -26.94 6.80 0.82
N SER A 284 -27.48 6.54 -0.38
CA SER A 284 -28.88 6.30 -0.55
C SER A 284 -29.19 5.08 0.30
N THR A 285 -29.82 5.34 1.45
CA THR A 285 -30.51 4.31 2.22
C THR A 285 -31.40 3.51 1.29
N VAL A 286 -31.06 2.28 1.06
CA VAL A 286 -31.97 1.24 0.59
C VAL A 286 -32.05 0.19 1.67
#